data_69cdb59013f78180ad6c9223a5167d19
#
_entry.id   69cdb59013f78180ad6c9223a5167d19
#
_cell.length_a   1.000
_cell.length_b   1.000
_cell.length_c   1.000
_cell.angle_alpha   90.00
_cell.angle_beta   90.00
_cell.angle_gamma   90.00
#
_symmetry.space_group_name_H-M   'P 1'
#
loop_
_entity.id
_entity.type
_entity.pdbx_description
1 polymer ?
#
loop_
_entity_poly.entity_id
_entity_poly.type
_entity_poly.pdbx_seq_one_letter_code
_entity_poly.pdbx_strand_id
1 'polypeptide(L)'
;MENMRNCNKSPYLQIAVFAVCSFWLLFSCKTAESANCTNCKSILYHMAEYRFTLQKYKRGNKLTCPNCGKKQSFVKYIDLENEINFPDYVGRCDHEVSCQYHYKPSDYFNENPDVLPQKNFELRKTIAPKLLAPKPISYIDKGIVGRTLSNYNINPMFKYLSGLFGNEESIRIFDIYKVGTAKKWGGSTVYWQIDYNGNVRTGKIMLYDPETGHRIKEPRSYVTWVHTDLHYEEYNLKQCFFGEHLLSVYPNKSVAIVESEKSALIATHFMPDFVWLATGGMHGCFKEESVSVLKNRSVILCPDLGATETWKGKIKLLSSICTRVVISEKLEQCATEEQRKSGLDIAVAFSRLHTFYVGFAFRKFVTANHRHVLRVNLIRVLKLRLHRTIHVIDFANNSVLTQ
;
A
#
# COMPACT_ATOMS: atom_id res chain seq x y z
N MET A 1 37.16 -25.39 -30.11
CA MET A 1 37.40 -24.80 -28.79
C MET A 1 38.26 -23.55 -28.85
N GLU A 2 38.07 -22.66 -29.85
CA GLU A 2 38.95 -21.48 -30.05
C GLU A 2 38.23 -20.13 -30.24
N ASN A 3 36.93 -20.07 -29.90
CA ASN A 3 36.11 -18.84 -30.05
C ASN A 3 35.52 -18.30 -28.73
N MET A 4 36.14 -18.55 -27.58
CA MET A 4 35.70 -18.06 -26.29
C MET A 4 36.68 -17.11 -25.57
N ARG A 5 37.58 -16.45 -26.29
CA ARG A 5 38.61 -15.58 -25.64
C ARG A 5 38.49 -14.07 -25.88
N ASN A 6 37.39 -13.56 -26.38
CA ASN A 6 37.31 -12.10 -26.61
C ASN A 6 35.95 -11.46 -26.22
N CYS A 7 35.38 -11.79 -25.03
CA CYS A 7 34.21 -11.11 -24.48
C CYS A 7 34.49 -10.45 -23.12
N ASN A 8 35.60 -9.68 -23.05
CA ASN A 8 36.01 -9.05 -21.79
C ASN A 8 36.08 -7.52 -21.90
N LYS A 9 35.06 -6.84 -22.51
CA LYS A 9 35.00 -5.36 -22.49
C LYS A 9 33.56 -4.86 -22.65
N SER A 10 32.66 -5.17 -21.69
CA SER A 10 31.47 -4.34 -21.44
C SER A 10 30.81 -4.77 -20.13
N PRO A 11 30.65 -3.90 -19.15
CA PRO A 11 30.01 -4.24 -17.88
C PRO A 11 28.52 -4.59 -18.02
N TYR A 12 27.87 -4.20 -19.12
CA TYR A 12 26.46 -4.50 -19.40
C TYR A 12 26.21 -5.95 -19.88
N LEU A 13 27.22 -6.60 -20.46
CA LEU A 13 27.08 -7.99 -20.92
C LEU A 13 27.24 -9.01 -19.77
N GLN A 14 27.96 -8.67 -18.73
CA GLN A 14 28.09 -9.53 -17.55
C GLN A 14 26.78 -9.63 -16.75
N ILE A 15 25.98 -8.57 -16.69
CA ILE A 15 24.69 -8.58 -15.98
C ILE A 15 23.64 -9.43 -16.74
N ALA A 16 23.64 -9.41 -18.06
CA ALA A 16 22.72 -10.21 -18.87
C ALA A 16 23.01 -11.69 -18.82
N VAL A 17 24.29 -12.09 -18.80
CA VAL A 17 24.70 -13.50 -18.69
C VAL A 17 24.40 -14.06 -17.31
N PHE A 18 24.52 -13.24 -16.23
CA PHE A 18 24.13 -13.67 -14.87
C PHE A 18 22.62 -13.89 -14.72
N ALA A 19 21.79 -13.09 -15.36
CA ALA A 19 20.33 -13.23 -15.29
C ALA A 19 19.84 -14.51 -16.00
N VAL A 20 20.42 -14.87 -17.13
CA VAL A 20 20.05 -16.07 -17.90
C VAL A 20 20.54 -17.37 -17.23
N CYS A 21 21.75 -17.36 -16.67
CA CYS A 21 22.26 -18.51 -15.92
C CYS A 21 21.50 -18.77 -14.61
N SER A 22 21.04 -17.73 -13.93
CA SER A 22 20.22 -17.86 -12.71
C SER A 22 18.85 -18.48 -12.99
N PHE A 23 18.25 -18.20 -14.14
CA PHE A 23 16.95 -18.76 -14.52
C PHE A 23 17.03 -20.25 -14.92
N TRP A 24 18.13 -20.68 -15.53
CA TRP A 24 18.33 -22.08 -15.94
C TRP A 24 18.70 -22.98 -14.76
N LEU A 25 19.42 -22.48 -13.78
CA LEU A 25 19.78 -23.22 -12.56
C LEU A 25 18.58 -23.48 -11.62
N LEU A 26 17.58 -22.60 -11.62
CA LEU A 26 16.34 -22.79 -10.83
C LEU A 26 15.42 -23.87 -11.40
N PHE A 27 15.51 -24.18 -12.70
CA PHE A 27 14.72 -25.23 -13.33
C PHE A 27 15.35 -26.63 -13.28
N SER A 28 16.68 -26.72 -13.14
CA SER A 28 17.41 -28.00 -13.07
C SER A 28 17.49 -28.61 -11.66
N CYS A 29 17.10 -27.87 -10.61
CA CYS A 29 17.23 -28.34 -9.22
C CYS A 29 15.97 -29.00 -8.66
N LYS A 30 15.07 -29.52 -9.51
CA LYS A 30 13.84 -30.25 -9.08
C LYS A 30 13.98 -31.77 -8.95
N THR A 31 15.17 -32.31 -9.11
CA THR A 31 15.41 -33.72 -8.83
C THR A 31 16.56 -33.90 -7.86
N ALA A 32 16.16 -34.25 -6.65
CA ALA A 32 16.80 -35.08 -5.65
C ALA A 32 18.34 -35.03 -5.40
N GLU A 33 18.69 -34.87 -4.12
CA GLU A 33 19.88 -35.46 -3.50
C GLU A 33 21.27 -35.05 -4.04
N SER A 34 21.64 -33.78 -3.83
CA SER A 34 23.05 -33.52 -3.52
C SER A 34 23.17 -32.25 -2.66
N ALA A 35 23.39 -32.45 -1.38
CA ALA A 35 23.57 -31.42 -0.35
C ALA A 35 24.88 -30.62 -0.47
N ASN A 36 25.57 -30.64 -1.61
CA ASN A 36 26.92 -30.03 -1.77
C ASN A 36 27.10 -29.16 -3.03
N CYS A 37 26.07 -28.48 -3.50
CA CYS A 37 26.28 -27.46 -4.53
C CYS A 37 26.77 -26.15 -3.90
N THR A 38 28.06 -25.91 -3.96
CA THR A 38 28.72 -24.69 -3.45
C THR A 38 28.28 -23.40 -4.17
N ASN A 39 27.73 -23.49 -5.39
CA ASN A 39 27.25 -22.33 -6.15
C ASN A 39 25.81 -21.90 -5.84
N CYS A 40 24.98 -22.76 -5.23
CA CYS A 40 23.66 -22.36 -4.77
C CYS A 40 23.66 -21.55 -3.45
N LYS A 41 24.81 -21.53 -2.75
CA LYS A 41 24.96 -20.83 -1.47
C LYS A 41 25.20 -19.32 -1.61
N SER A 42 25.46 -18.82 -2.81
CA SER A 42 25.81 -17.39 -3.03
C SER A 42 24.65 -16.50 -3.45
N ILE A 43 23.44 -17.02 -3.67
CA ILE A 43 22.27 -16.26 -4.16
C ILE A 43 21.23 -15.98 -3.05
N LEU A 44 21.44 -16.48 -1.84
CA LEU A 44 20.60 -16.10 -0.70
C LEU A 44 21.10 -14.76 -0.13
N TYR A 45 20.40 -13.69 -0.48
CA TYR A 45 20.60 -12.36 0.11
C TYR A 45 20.57 -12.48 1.63
N HIS A 46 21.72 -12.27 2.27
CA HIS A 46 21.83 -12.10 3.70
C HIS A 46 21.04 -10.84 4.09
N MET A 47 19.94 -10.99 4.80
CA MET A 47 19.53 -9.95 5.73
C MET A 47 20.52 -10.01 6.90
N ALA A 48 21.65 -9.30 6.78
CA ALA A 48 22.53 -9.06 7.90
C ALA A 48 21.68 -8.37 8.98
N GLU A 49 21.58 -8.95 10.17
CA GLU A 49 21.12 -8.21 11.33
C GLU A 49 22.13 -7.09 11.55
N TYR A 50 21.73 -5.87 11.25
CA TYR A 50 22.55 -4.71 11.46
C TYR A 50 22.78 -4.57 12.97
N ARG A 51 24.02 -4.53 13.43
CA ARG A 51 24.39 -4.31 14.83
C ARG A 51 23.62 -3.12 15.42
N PHE A 52 23.47 -2.03 14.67
CA PHE A 52 22.72 -0.86 15.07
C PHE A 52 21.34 -0.88 14.45
N THR A 53 20.31 -0.96 15.30
CA THR A 53 18.91 -1.04 14.86
C THR A 53 18.02 -0.07 15.63
N LEU A 54 16.88 0.32 15.06
CA LEU A 54 15.87 1.08 15.80
C LEU A 54 15.27 0.19 16.89
N GLN A 55 15.12 0.75 18.08
CA GLN A 55 14.51 0.06 19.22
C GLN A 55 13.14 -0.49 18.85
N LYS A 56 12.88 -1.79 19.13
CA LYS A 56 11.57 -2.40 18.89
C LYS A 56 10.49 -1.68 19.69
N TYR A 57 9.35 -1.40 19.06
CA TYR A 57 8.25 -0.73 19.71
C TYR A 57 7.74 -1.53 20.91
N LYS A 58 7.68 -0.87 22.06
CA LYS A 58 6.93 -1.27 23.25
C LYS A 58 6.12 -0.08 23.71
N ARG A 59 4.95 -0.32 24.31
CA ARG A 59 4.10 0.79 24.79
C ARG A 59 4.90 1.68 25.77
N GLY A 60 5.00 2.96 25.46
CA GLY A 60 5.70 3.96 26.29
C GLY A 60 7.20 4.13 26.02
N ASN A 61 7.83 3.38 25.11
CA ASN A 61 9.26 3.49 24.83
C ASN A 61 9.63 4.50 23.73
N LYS A 62 8.66 5.17 23.10
CA LYS A 62 8.94 6.24 22.15
C LYS A 62 9.22 7.55 22.86
N LEU A 63 10.23 8.24 22.41
CA LEU A 63 10.70 9.51 22.95
C LEU A 63 9.99 10.71 22.27
N THR A 64 10.25 11.89 22.78
CA THR A 64 9.89 13.15 22.13
C THR A 64 10.87 13.43 20.99
N CYS A 65 10.37 13.76 19.80
CA CYS A 65 11.24 14.08 18.67
C CYS A 65 12.02 15.39 18.93
N PRO A 66 13.37 15.38 18.80
CA PRO A 66 14.17 16.56 19.05
C PRO A 66 13.94 17.70 18.04
N ASN A 67 13.46 17.39 16.83
CA ASN A 67 13.21 18.38 15.79
C ASN A 67 11.79 18.98 15.86
N CYS A 68 10.74 18.14 15.84
CA CYS A 68 9.36 18.65 15.82
C CYS A 68 8.68 18.74 17.18
N GLY A 69 9.33 18.35 18.29
CA GLY A 69 8.83 18.43 19.65
C GLY A 69 7.64 17.52 19.97
N LYS A 70 7.17 16.69 19.03
CA LYS A 70 6.02 15.80 19.26
C LYS A 70 6.41 14.66 20.20
N LYS A 71 5.61 14.47 21.24
CA LYS A 71 5.77 13.39 22.22
C LYS A 71 5.44 12.03 21.59
N GLN A 72 6.11 10.97 22.05
CA GLN A 72 5.88 9.58 21.62
C GLN A 72 5.94 9.37 20.11
N SER A 73 6.81 10.10 19.43
CA SER A 73 6.94 10.05 17.97
C SER A 73 8.38 9.80 17.49
N PHE A 74 9.28 9.48 18.41
CA PHE A 74 10.69 9.27 18.08
C PHE A 74 11.19 7.93 18.60
N VAL A 75 11.88 7.19 17.73
CA VAL A 75 12.48 5.88 18.04
C VAL A 75 13.99 6.01 17.95
N LYS A 76 14.70 5.71 19.05
CA LYS A 76 16.16 5.76 19.09
C LYS A 76 16.80 4.50 18.51
N TYR A 77 18.03 4.63 18.05
CA TYR A 77 18.88 3.49 17.72
C TYR A 77 19.43 2.84 18.98
N ILE A 78 19.60 1.52 18.92
CA ILE A 78 20.25 0.70 19.94
C ILE A 78 21.36 -0.14 19.30
N ASP A 79 22.39 -0.43 20.08
CA ASP A 79 23.43 -1.39 19.74
C ASP A 79 23.03 -2.77 20.28
N LEU A 80 22.89 -3.77 19.41
CA LEU A 80 22.52 -5.14 19.81
C LEU A 80 23.64 -5.83 20.60
N GLU A 81 24.89 -5.37 20.51
CA GLU A 81 26.02 -5.85 21.28
C GLU A 81 26.15 -5.12 22.64
N ASN A 82 25.33 -4.08 22.90
CA ASN A 82 25.32 -3.26 24.12
C ASN A 82 26.68 -2.61 24.47
N GLU A 83 27.56 -2.44 23.49
CA GLU A 83 28.84 -1.75 23.69
C GLU A 83 28.70 -0.23 23.58
N ILE A 84 27.74 0.26 22.79
CA ILE A 84 27.51 1.68 22.54
C ILE A 84 26.11 2.07 22.99
N ASN A 85 26.03 3.06 23.90
CA ASN A 85 24.77 3.67 24.28
C ASN A 85 24.59 4.98 23.50
N PHE A 86 23.78 4.94 22.44
CA PHE A 86 23.48 6.13 21.66
C PHE A 86 22.71 7.17 22.48
N PRO A 87 23.02 8.46 22.32
CA PRO A 87 22.20 9.53 22.86
C PRO A 87 20.74 9.47 22.36
N ASP A 88 19.82 10.06 23.12
CA ASP A 88 18.40 10.03 22.82
C ASP A 88 17.98 10.77 21.54
N TYR A 89 18.87 11.53 20.94
CA TYR A 89 18.67 12.18 19.64
C TYR A 89 19.10 11.33 18.44
N VAL A 90 19.81 10.22 18.64
CA VAL A 90 20.22 9.31 17.55
C VAL A 90 19.07 8.36 17.26
N GLY A 91 18.33 8.62 16.17
CA GLY A 91 17.11 7.87 15.89
C GLY A 91 16.29 8.47 14.76
N ARG A 92 15.03 8.06 14.67
CA ARG A 92 14.11 8.46 13.61
C ARG A 92 12.76 8.90 14.15
N CYS A 93 12.24 9.98 13.60
CA CYS A 93 10.88 10.45 13.86
C CYS A 93 9.86 9.64 13.02
N ASP A 94 8.71 9.30 13.61
CA ASP A 94 7.62 8.63 12.88
C ASP A 94 6.95 9.53 11.83
N HIS A 95 7.12 10.85 11.96
CA HIS A 95 6.61 11.82 10.98
C HIS A 95 7.59 11.98 9.82
N GLU A 96 7.80 10.90 9.06
CA GLU A 96 8.80 10.81 7.99
C GLU A 96 8.62 11.90 6.92
N VAL A 97 7.39 12.31 6.63
CA VAL A 97 7.10 13.29 5.57
C VAL A 97 7.17 14.72 6.09
N SER A 98 6.61 15.01 7.27
CA SER A 98 6.48 16.37 7.77
C SER A 98 7.65 16.84 8.64
N CYS A 99 8.34 15.90 9.31
CA CYS A 99 9.48 16.22 10.18
C CYS A 99 10.82 15.84 9.54
N GLN A 100 10.90 14.73 8.86
CA GLN A 100 12.07 14.18 8.16
C GLN A 100 13.31 13.93 9.04
N TYR A 101 13.17 14.04 10.37
CA TYR A 101 14.31 13.85 11.26
C TYR A 101 14.71 12.37 11.32
N HIS A 102 15.88 12.08 10.80
CA HIS A 102 16.50 10.78 10.86
C HIS A 102 18.01 10.93 11.03
N TYR A 103 18.47 10.89 12.28
CA TYR A 103 19.90 10.93 12.63
C TYR A 103 20.40 9.49 12.81
N LYS A 104 21.27 9.07 11.91
CA LYS A 104 21.72 7.67 11.82
C LYS A 104 22.96 7.43 12.68
N PRO A 105 23.24 6.17 13.08
CA PRO A 105 24.50 5.80 13.71
C PRO A 105 25.74 6.23 12.92
N SER A 106 25.70 6.15 11.58
CA SER A 106 26.78 6.63 10.71
C SER A 106 27.07 8.11 10.90
N ASP A 107 26.03 8.93 11.04
CA ASP A 107 26.17 10.38 11.20
C ASP A 107 26.78 10.69 12.58
N TYR A 108 26.33 9.95 13.61
CA TYR A 108 26.86 10.06 14.97
C TYR A 108 28.34 9.71 15.03
N PHE A 109 28.80 8.63 14.38
CA PHE A 109 30.20 8.23 14.36
C PHE A 109 31.08 9.18 13.55
N ASN A 110 30.54 9.80 12.50
CA ASN A 110 31.28 10.82 11.75
C ASN A 110 31.57 12.05 12.60
N GLU A 111 30.65 12.41 13.50
CA GLU A 111 30.82 13.55 14.43
C GLU A 111 31.59 13.17 15.71
N ASN A 112 31.62 11.89 16.07
CA ASN A 112 32.26 11.36 17.28
C ASN A 112 33.17 10.14 16.96
N PRO A 113 34.26 10.33 16.26
CA PRO A 113 35.12 9.24 15.82
C PRO A 113 35.76 8.43 16.97
N ASP A 114 35.91 9.05 18.14
CA ASP A 114 36.51 8.42 19.33
C ASP A 114 35.59 7.38 20.00
N VAL A 115 34.31 7.37 19.65
CA VAL A 115 33.31 6.42 20.19
C VAL A 115 33.30 5.11 19.42
N LEU A 116 33.97 5.05 18.25
CA LEU A 116 34.09 3.79 17.52
C LEU A 116 34.90 2.78 18.36
N PRO A 117 34.36 1.55 18.57
CA PRO A 117 35.11 0.51 19.26
C PRO A 117 36.48 0.30 18.54
N GLN A 118 37.57 0.51 19.25
CA GLN A 118 38.96 0.29 18.71
C GLN A 118 39.29 -1.18 18.44
N LYS A 119 38.32 -2.06 18.41
CA LYS A 119 38.54 -3.44 17.97
C LYS A 119 38.66 -3.47 16.46
N ASN A 120 39.89 -3.67 16.01
CA ASN A 120 40.32 -4.01 14.65
C ASN A 120 39.16 -4.40 13.76
N PHE A 121 38.84 -3.55 12.79
CA PHE A 121 38.09 -3.91 11.61
C PHE A 121 38.98 -4.85 10.76
N GLU A 122 39.55 -5.89 11.36
CA GLU A 122 39.84 -7.07 10.58
C GLU A 122 38.48 -7.54 10.07
N LEU A 123 38.34 -7.55 8.74
CA LEU A 123 37.30 -8.30 8.08
C LEU A 123 37.19 -9.65 8.82
N ARG A 124 36.29 -9.74 9.79
CA ARG A 124 35.91 -11.03 10.34
C ARG A 124 35.51 -11.83 9.12
N LYS A 125 36.35 -12.77 8.70
CA LYS A 125 35.93 -13.87 7.85
C LYS A 125 34.59 -14.29 8.43
N THR A 126 33.53 -13.92 7.76
CA THR A 126 32.16 -14.12 8.16
C THR A 126 32.03 -15.56 8.64
N ILE A 127 31.91 -15.74 9.95
CA ILE A 127 31.23 -16.94 10.45
C ILE A 127 29.88 -16.87 9.75
N ALA A 128 29.70 -17.76 8.76
CA ALA A 128 28.48 -17.77 7.95
C ALA A 128 27.32 -17.72 8.94
N PRO A 129 26.47 -16.68 8.92
CA PRO A 129 25.35 -16.62 9.83
C PRO A 129 24.57 -17.90 9.61
N LYS A 130 24.30 -18.62 10.71
CA LYS A 130 23.46 -19.82 10.67
C LYS A 130 22.20 -19.39 9.92
N LEU A 131 21.98 -19.91 8.72
CA LEU A 131 20.83 -19.61 7.86
C LEU A 131 19.58 -20.00 8.65
N LEU A 132 19.07 -19.06 9.43
CA LEU A 132 17.72 -19.20 9.95
C LEU A 132 16.80 -19.12 8.73
N ALA A 133 16.09 -20.21 8.46
CA ALA A 133 15.06 -20.22 7.44
C ALA A 133 14.17 -18.97 7.62
N PRO A 134 13.82 -18.25 6.54
CA PRO A 134 12.97 -17.08 6.66
C PRO A 134 11.72 -17.47 7.43
N LYS A 135 11.40 -16.71 8.49
CA LYS A 135 10.20 -16.99 9.30
C LYS A 135 8.98 -17.10 8.36
N PRO A 136 8.16 -18.15 8.49
CA PRO A 136 6.98 -18.28 7.65
C PRO A 136 6.05 -17.08 7.83
N ILE A 137 5.36 -16.71 6.77
CA ILE A 137 4.40 -15.60 6.81
C ILE A 137 3.24 -16.00 7.72
N SER A 138 2.82 -15.09 8.60
CA SER A 138 1.67 -15.29 9.46
C SER A 138 0.37 -14.88 8.76
N TYR A 139 -0.71 -15.58 9.07
CA TYR A 139 -2.04 -15.34 8.52
C TYR A 139 -3.08 -15.25 9.62
N ILE A 140 -4.15 -14.50 9.36
CA ILE A 140 -5.35 -14.47 10.21
C ILE A 140 -6.29 -15.61 9.78
N ASP A 141 -6.93 -16.25 10.73
CA ASP A 141 -7.95 -17.27 10.46
C ASP A 141 -9.16 -16.67 9.70
N LYS A 142 -9.58 -17.34 8.62
CA LYS A 142 -10.70 -16.88 7.77
C LYS A 142 -12.03 -16.80 8.53
N GLY A 143 -12.21 -17.59 9.56
CA GLY A 143 -13.40 -17.54 10.41
C GLY A 143 -13.52 -16.22 11.18
N ILE A 144 -12.39 -15.56 11.48
CA ILE A 144 -12.39 -14.21 12.06
C ILE A 144 -12.96 -13.21 11.05
N VAL A 145 -12.55 -13.28 9.78
CA VAL A 145 -13.12 -12.46 8.71
C VAL A 145 -14.64 -12.66 8.65
N GLY A 146 -15.09 -13.91 8.53
CA GLY A 146 -16.52 -14.24 8.44
C GLY A 146 -17.36 -13.65 9.56
N ARG A 147 -16.85 -13.68 10.80
CA ARG A 147 -17.55 -13.08 11.96
C ARG A 147 -17.70 -11.56 11.89
N THR A 148 -16.86 -10.88 11.14
CA THR A 148 -16.93 -9.42 10.96
C THR A 148 -17.85 -8.99 9.81
N LEU A 149 -18.21 -9.90 8.89
CA LEU A 149 -19.07 -9.60 7.74
C LEU A 149 -20.56 -9.53 8.17
N SER A 150 -20.83 -8.74 9.18
CA SER A 150 -22.16 -8.56 9.78
C SER A 150 -22.22 -7.22 10.52
N ASN A 151 -23.39 -6.93 11.10
CA ASN A 151 -23.63 -5.72 11.92
C ASN A 151 -23.27 -4.41 11.19
N TYR A 152 -23.56 -4.34 9.90
CA TYR A 152 -23.26 -3.15 9.09
C TYR A 152 -24.04 -1.90 9.56
N ASN A 153 -25.15 -2.09 10.28
CA ASN A 153 -25.92 -1.00 10.90
C ASN A 153 -25.13 -0.16 11.92
N ILE A 154 -24.05 -0.70 12.52
CA ILE A 154 -23.18 0.06 13.42
C ILE A 154 -21.86 0.47 12.73
N ASN A 155 -21.62 0.03 11.48
CA ASN A 155 -20.39 0.36 10.76
C ASN A 155 -20.47 1.77 10.17
N PRO A 156 -19.60 2.70 10.58
CA PRO A 156 -19.68 4.10 10.14
C PRO A 156 -19.38 4.28 8.65
N MET A 157 -18.47 3.48 8.07
CA MET A 157 -18.21 3.54 6.62
C MET A 157 -19.38 3.00 5.82
N PHE A 158 -20.05 1.94 6.30
CA PHE A 158 -21.26 1.44 5.68
C PHE A 158 -22.37 2.51 5.68
N LYS A 159 -22.60 3.17 6.81
CA LYS A 159 -23.58 4.28 6.89
C LYS A 159 -23.27 5.39 5.91
N TYR A 160 -22.00 5.79 5.83
CA TYR A 160 -21.56 6.82 4.89
C TYR A 160 -21.84 6.42 3.43
N LEU A 161 -21.42 5.21 3.03
CA LEU A 161 -21.65 4.73 1.66
C LEU A 161 -23.14 4.54 1.37
N SER A 162 -23.93 4.08 2.35
CA SER A 162 -25.39 3.94 2.20
C SER A 162 -26.08 5.28 2.00
N GLY A 163 -25.58 6.33 2.63
CA GLY A 163 -26.03 7.71 2.36
C GLY A 163 -25.71 8.20 0.95
N LEU A 164 -24.59 7.73 0.37
CA LEU A 164 -24.18 8.10 -1.00
C LEU A 164 -24.89 7.26 -2.08
N PHE A 165 -24.95 5.94 -1.93
CA PHE A 165 -25.26 4.99 -2.99
C PHE A 165 -26.50 4.14 -2.71
N GLY A 166 -27.05 4.22 -1.50
CA GLY A 166 -28.10 3.33 -1.00
C GLY A 166 -27.55 2.03 -0.39
N ASN A 167 -28.41 1.35 0.37
CA ASN A 167 -28.01 0.15 1.14
C ASN A 167 -27.59 -1.02 0.24
N GLU A 168 -28.34 -1.30 -0.82
CA GLU A 168 -28.09 -2.44 -1.71
C GLU A 168 -26.70 -2.37 -2.34
N GLU A 169 -26.34 -1.21 -2.89
CA GLU A 169 -25.03 -1.01 -3.51
C GLU A 169 -23.90 -1.05 -2.47
N SER A 170 -24.14 -0.52 -1.28
CA SER A 170 -23.15 -0.56 -0.19
C SER A 170 -22.90 -1.98 0.31
N ILE A 171 -23.93 -2.82 0.41
CA ILE A 171 -23.81 -4.25 0.70
C ILE A 171 -22.97 -4.93 -0.38
N ARG A 172 -23.28 -4.69 -1.67
CA ARG A 172 -22.55 -5.27 -2.80
C ARG A 172 -21.05 -4.93 -2.74
N ILE A 173 -20.70 -3.68 -2.47
CA ILE A 173 -19.31 -3.23 -2.37
C ILE A 173 -18.62 -3.86 -1.16
N PHE A 174 -19.27 -3.88 0.00
CA PHE A 174 -18.75 -4.51 1.21
C PHE A 174 -18.49 -6.01 1.02
N ASP A 175 -19.40 -6.70 0.35
CA ASP A 175 -19.26 -8.13 0.06
C ASP A 175 -18.11 -8.42 -0.91
N ILE A 176 -17.96 -7.62 -1.96
CA ILE A 176 -16.87 -7.76 -2.92
C ILE A 176 -15.51 -7.62 -2.21
N TYR A 177 -15.35 -6.59 -1.39
CA TYR A 177 -14.09 -6.28 -0.72
C TYR A 177 -13.90 -6.99 0.63
N LYS A 178 -14.92 -7.75 1.07
CA LYS A 178 -14.94 -8.37 2.40
C LYS A 178 -14.71 -7.34 3.52
N VAL A 179 -15.35 -6.18 3.43
CA VAL A 179 -15.26 -5.15 4.47
C VAL A 179 -16.01 -5.59 5.71
N GLY A 180 -15.34 -5.59 6.85
CA GLY A 180 -15.90 -6.06 8.11
C GLY A 180 -16.30 -4.95 9.07
N THR A 181 -17.03 -5.35 10.13
CA THR A 181 -17.39 -4.51 11.27
C THR A 181 -16.73 -5.07 12.53
N ALA A 182 -15.98 -4.24 13.26
CA ALA A 182 -15.47 -4.56 14.58
C ALA A 182 -16.28 -3.83 15.66
N LYS A 183 -16.47 -4.46 16.82
CA LYS A 183 -17.15 -3.82 17.98
C LYS A 183 -16.31 -2.73 18.64
N LYS A 184 -15.03 -2.67 18.31
CA LYS A 184 -14.08 -1.69 18.85
C LYS A 184 -14.59 -0.28 18.57
N TRP A 185 -14.46 0.59 19.59
CA TRP A 185 -14.86 2.00 19.56
C TRP A 185 -16.36 2.24 19.23
N GLY A 186 -17.21 1.30 19.63
CA GLY A 186 -18.66 1.41 19.38
C GLY A 186 -19.13 1.02 17.99
N GLY A 187 -18.24 0.48 17.19
CA GLY A 187 -18.42 0.12 15.79
C GLY A 187 -17.33 0.78 14.93
N SER A 188 -16.54 -0.02 14.28
CA SER A 188 -15.47 0.45 13.39
C SER A 188 -15.36 -0.42 12.16
N THR A 189 -14.78 0.12 11.10
CA THR A 189 -14.62 -0.56 9.82
C THR A 189 -13.34 -1.37 9.82
N VAL A 190 -13.41 -2.62 9.34
CA VAL A 190 -12.25 -3.48 9.14
C VAL A 190 -11.99 -3.66 7.65
N TYR A 191 -10.84 -3.21 7.19
CA TYR A 191 -10.36 -3.43 5.83
C TYR A 191 -9.41 -4.62 5.84
N TRP A 192 -9.88 -5.76 5.36
CA TRP A 192 -9.10 -6.98 5.30
C TRP A 192 -8.12 -6.96 4.15
N GLN A 193 -6.86 -7.25 4.42
CA GLN A 193 -5.84 -7.53 3.41
C GLN A 193 -5.86 -9.02 3.10
N ILE A 194 -6.53 -9.39 2.03
CA ILE A 194 -6.65 -10.77 1.52
C ILE A 194 -5.83 -10.85 0.26
N ASP A 195 -4.84 -11.75 0.23
CA ASP A 195 -3.93 -11.87 -0.89
C ASP A 195 -4.58 -12.58 -2.11
N TYR A 196 -3.85 -12.63 -3.21
CA TYR A 196 -4.27 -13.26 -4.46
C TYR A 196 -4.74 -14.72 -4.29
N ASN A 197 -4.15 -15.45 -3.33
CA ASN A 197 -4.49 -16.84 -3.04
C ASN A 197 -5.63 -16.98 -2.01
N GLY A 198 -6.21 -15.87 -1.57
CA GLY A 198 -7.29 -15.85 -0.59
C GLY A 198 -6.83 -16.04 0.86
N ASN A 199 -5.53 -15.88 1.17
CA ASN A 199 -5.04 -15.91 2.54
C ASN A 199 -5.16 -14.52 3.16
N VAL A 200 -5.56 -14.47 4.43
CA VAL A 200 -5.77 -13.21 5.14
C VAL A 200 -4.47 -12.77 5.81
N ARG A 201 -3.85 -11.73 5.29
CA ARG A 201 -2.58 -11.19 5.80
C ARG A 201 -2.76 -10.43 7.10
N THR A 202 -3.78 -9.61 7.17
CA THR A 202 -4.19 -8.84 8.36
C THR A 202 -5.49 -8.09 8.04
N GLY A 203 -5.98 -7.27 8.98
CA GLY A 203 -7.04 -6.29 8.77
C GLY A 203 -6.66 -4.96 9.41
N LYS A 204 -7.02 -3.85 8.77
CA LYS A 204 -6.84 -2.51 9.28
C LYS A 204 -8.16 -2.02 9.86
N ILE A 205 -8.20 -1.77 11.16
CA ILE A 205 -9.39 -1.30 11.88
C ILE A 205 -9.33 0.22 11.96
N MET A 206 -10.37 0.89 11.49
CA MET A 206 -10.43 2.35 11.43
C MET A 206 -11.81 2.87 11.83
N LEU A 207 -11.82 4.01 12.54
CA LEU A 207 -13.05 4.71 12.90
C LEU A 207 -13.26 5.92 11.99
N TYR A 208 -14.48 6.06 11.50
CA TYR A 208 -14.91 7.14 10.61
C TYR A 208 -16.10 7.88 11.19
N ASP A 209 -16.26 9.09 10.77
CA ASP A 209 -17.50 9.83 10.90
C ASP A 209 -18.50 9.33 9.85
N PRO A 210 -19.71 8.89 10.24
CA PRO A 210 -20.68 8.29 9.32
C PRO A 210 -21.35 9.28 8.37
N GLU A 211 -21.28 10.59 8.65
CA GLU A 211 -21.89 11.63 7.81
C GLU A 211 -20.91 12.16 6.77
N THR A 212 -19.65 12.35 7.18
CA THR A 212 -18.64 12.97 6.32
C THR A 212 -17.70 11.96 5.66
N GLY A 213 -17.65 10.73 6.16
CA GLY A 213 -16.68 9.71 5.70
C GLY A 213 -15.23 10.07 6.02
N HIS A 214 -14.97 11.05 6.90
CA HIS A 214 -13.64 11.39 7.36
C HIS A 214 -13.20 10.50 8.52
N ARG A 215 -11.88 10.20 8.57
CA ARG A 215 -11.31 9.49 9.72
C ARG A 215 -11.39 10.35 10.97
N ILE A 216 -11.81 9.76 12.09
CA ILE A 216 -11.76 10.42 13.38
C ILE A 216 -10.31 10.42 13.87
N LYS A 217 -9.76 11.61 14.10
CA LYS A 217 -8.37 11.83 14.50
C LYS A 217 -8.22 12.38 15.91
N GLU A 218 -9.27 12.96 16.46
CA GLU A 218 -9.29 13.55 17.81
C GLU A 218 -10.18 12.73 18.76
N PRO A 219 -9.85 12.62 20.03
CA PRO A 219 -8.63 13.13 20.73
C PRO A 219 -7.38 12.28 20.41
N ARG A 220 -7.49 11.24 19.59
CA ARG A 220 -6.38 10.38 19.14
C ARG A 220 -6.72 9.77 17.78
N SER A 221 -5.72 9.25 17.06
CA SER A 221 -5.96 8.47 15.85
C SER A 221 -6.58 7.11 16.19
N TYR A 222 -7.75 6.81 15.64
CA TYR A 222 -8.47 5.55 15.83
C TYR A 222 -8.14 4.61 14.67
N VAL A 223 -6.90 4.12 14.66
CA VAL A 223 -6.37 3.15 13.70
C VAL A 223 -5.61 2.07 14.45
N THR A 224 -5.88 0.81 14.15
CA THR A 224 -5.10 -0.34 14.65
C THR A 224 -5.14 -1.48 13.64
N TRP A 225 -4.35 -2.50 13.87
CA TRP A 225 -4.32 -3.71 13.05
C TRP A 225 -4.93 -4.89 13.80
N VAL A 226 -5.61 -5.79 13.08
CA VAL A 226 -6.27 -6.96 13.68
C VAL A 226 -5.28 -7.84 14.44
N HIS A 227 -4.10 -8.15 13.87
CA HIS A 227 -3.10 -8.96 14.55
C HIS A 227 -2.59 -8.32 15.85
N THR A 228 -2.52 -6.98 15.89
CA THR A 228 -2.18 -6.24 17.11
C THR A 228 -3.33 -6.27 18.12
N ASP A 229 -4.57 -6.13 17.65
CA ASP A 229 -5.77 -6.12 18.49
C ASP A 229 -6.05 -7.51 19.11
N LEU A 230 -5.70 -8.56 18.38
CA LEU A 230 -5.77 -9.96 18.84
C LEU A 230 -4.56 -10.37 19.69
N HIS A 231 -3.61 -9.46 19.94
CA HIS A 231 -2.41 -9.72 20.73
C HIS A 231 -1.58 -10.92 20.22
N TYR A 232 -1.50 -11.11 18.89
CA TYR A 232 -0.65 -12.14 18.32
C TYR A 232 0.82 -11.79 18.56
N GLU A 233 1.47 -12.61 19.37
CA GLU A 233 2.92 -12.55 19.59
C GLU A 233 3.66 -13.03 18.32
N GLU A 234 4.82 -12.47 18.05
CA GLU A 234 5.67 -12.88 16.90
C GLU A 234 4.99 -12.94 15.52
N TYR A 235 4.01 -12.06 15.24
CA TYR A 235 3.32 -12.03 13.98
C TYR A 235 4.24 -11.55 12.85
N ASN A 236 4.61 -12.44 11.91
CA ASN A 236 5.41 -12.10 10.74
C ASN A 236 4.50 -11.54 9.63
N LEU A 237 4.23 -10.23 9.72
CA LEU A 237 3.35 -9.52 8.79
C LEU A 237 4.01 -9.31 7.43
N LYS A 238 3.37 -9.84 6.38
CA LYS A 238 3.63 -9.45 5.00
C LYS A 238 2.36 -8.86 4.41
N GLN A 239 2.30 -7.53 4.32
CA GLN A 239 1.13 -6.82 3.78
C GLN A 239 0.92 -7.11 2.30
N CYS A 240 -0.33 -7.06 1.85
CA CYS A 240 -0.75 -7.07 0.46
C CYS A 240 -1.71 -5.90 0.18
N PHE A 241 -2.05 -5.66 -1.09
CA PHE A 241 -3.02 -4.62 -1.41
C PHE A 241 -4.39 -4.93 -0.82
N PHE A 242 -5.09 -3.90 -0.35
CA PHE A 242 -6.52 -4.05 -0.11
C PHE A 242 -7.22 -4.30 -1.46
N GLY A 243 -8.07 -5.32 -1.51
CA GLY A 243 -8.72 -5.76 -2.75
C GLY A 243 -7.88 -6.72 -3.62
N GLU A 244 -6.68 -7.14 -3.20
CA GLU A 244 -5.78 -7.99 -4.01
C GLU A 244 -6.44 -9.31 -4.44
N HIS A 245 -7.28 -9.92 -3.60
CA HIS A 245 -8.03 -11.13 -3.94
C HIS A 245 -8.94 -10.97 -5.17
N LEU A 246 -9.34 -9.75 -5.51
CA LEU A 246 -10.15 -9.47 -6.71
C LEU A 246 -9.39 -9.68 -8.00
N LEU A 247 -8.07 -9.67 -7.96
CA LEU A 247 -7.23 -9.95 -9.13
C LEU A 247 -7.42 -11.38 -9.66
N SER A 248 -7.68 -12.34 -8.77
CA SER A 248 -7.98 -13.72 -9.16
C SER A 248 -9.41 -13.88 -9.68
N VAL A 249 -10.35 -13.09 -9.17
CA VAL A 249 -11.75 -13.08 -9.59
C VAL A 249 -11.93 -12.41 -10.96
N TYR A 250 -11.16 -11.35 -11.22
CA TYR A 250 -11.23 -10.55 -12.45
C TYR A 250 -9.89 -10.52 -13.20
N PRO A 251 -9.45 -11.64 -13.79
CA PRO A 251 -8.12 -11.77 -14.38
C PRO A 251 -7.86 -10.82 -15.57
N ASN A 252 -8.91 -10.40 -16.27
CA ASN A 252 -8.79 -9.60 -17.50
C ASN A 252 -9.07 -8.10 -17.30
N LYS A 253 -9.57 -7.68 -16.13
CA LYS A 253 -9.83 -6.25 -15.89
C LYS A 253 -8.52 -5.49 -15.67
N SER A 254 -8.45 -4.27 -16.18
CA SER A 254 -7.38 -3.33 -15.80
C SER A 254 -7.44 -3.02 -14.31
N VAL A 255 -6.29 -2.71 -13.73
CA VAL A 255 -6.15 -2.44 -12.31
C VAL A 255 -5.98 -0.94 -12.10
N ALA A 256 -6.71 -0.36 -11.15
CA ALA A 256 -6.49 1.00 -10.69
C ALA A 256 -6.04 0.98 -9.22
N ILE A 257 -5.01 1.75 -8.89
CA ILE A 257 -4.42 1.77 -7.54
C ILE A 257 -4.59 3.16 -6.94
N VAL A 258 -5.14 3.20 -5.72
CA VAL A 258 -5.34 4.41 -4.89
C VAL A 258 -4.61 4.28 -3.56
N GLU A 259 -4.53 5.36 -2.78
CA GLU A 259 -3.88 5.33 -1.47
C GLU A 259 -4.77 4.70 -0.39
N SER A 260 -6.04 5.10 -0.33
CA SER A 260 -6.93 4.71 0.77
C SER A 260 -7.92 3.64 0.36
N GLU A 261 -8.26 2.78 1.33
CA GLU A 261 -9.26 1.73 1.19
C GLU A 261 -10.65 2.33 0.88
N LYS A 262 -10.99 3.45 1.52
CA LYS A 262 -12.22 4.22 1.24
C LYS A 262 -12.30 4.62 -0.22
N SER A 263 -11.21 5.13 -0.78
CA SER A 263 -11.15 5.56 -2.18
C SER A 263 -11.39 4.39 -3.14
N ALA A 264 -10.87 3.20 -2.84
CA ALA A 264 -11.10 2.00 -3.64
C ALA A 264 -12.60 1.59 -3.63
N LEU A 265 -13.26 1.63 -2.46
CA LEU A 265 -14.68 1.31 -2.35
C LEU A 265 -15.54 2.26 -3.17
N ILE A 266 -15.31 3.58 -3.03
CA ILE A 266 -16.08 4.61 -3.73
C ILE A 266 -15.83 4.54 -5.23
N ALA A 267 -14.58 4.40 -5.65
CA ALA A 267 -14.23 4.31 -7.06
C ALA A 267 -14.82 3.07 -7.74
N THR A 268 -15.00 1.96 -7.02
CA THR A 268 -15.65 0.75 -7.53
C THR A 268 -17.10 0.99 -7.96
N HIS A 269 -17.82 1.87 -7.26
CA HIS A 269 -19.18 2.27 -7.68
C HIS A 269 -19.16 3.02 -9.00
N PHE A 270 -18.27 4.01 -9.14
CA PHE A 270 -18.23 4.90 -10.30
C PHE A 270 -17.60 4.28 -11.53
N MET A 271 -16.60 3.43 -11.33
CA MET A 271 -15.79 2.82 -12.41
C MET A 271 -15.65 1.30 -12.18
N PRO A 272 -16.73 0.53 -12.36
CA PRO A 272 -16.76 -0.91 -12.08
C PRO A 272 -15.93 -1.74 -13.08
N ASP A 273 -15.47 -1.14 -14.18
CA ASP A 273 -14.65 -1.82 -15.20
C ASP A 273 -13.20 -2.08 -14.75
N PHE A 274 -12.80 -1.46 -13.64
CA PHE A 274 -11.49 -1.67 -13.04
C PHE A 274 -11.56 -2.58 -11.81
N VAL A 275 -10.44 -3.23 -11.51
CA VAL A 275 -10.16 -3.74 -10.17
C VAL A 275 -9.47 -2.63 -9.40
N TRP A 276 -10.13 -2.09 -8.38
CA TRP A 276 -9.57 -1.06 -7.54
C TRP A 276 -8.82 -1.66 -6.37
N LEU A 277 -7.55 -1.31 -6.25
CA LEU A 277 -6.68 -1.72 -5.14
C LEU A 277 -6.29 -0.50 -4.31
N ALA A 278 -6.08 -0.70 -3.00
CA ALA A 278 -5.49 0.35 -2.18
C ALA A 278 -4.17 -0.09 -1.55
N THR A 279 -3.23 0.86 -1.48
CA THR A 279 -1.91 0.66 -0.88
C THR A 279 -1.94 0.74 0.66
N GLY A 280 -2.97 1.36 1.23
CA GLY A 280 -3.08 1.64 2.66
C GLY A 280 -2.28 2.85 3.12
N GLY A 281 -1.77 3.68 2.21
CA GLY A 281 -1.03 4.91 2.42
C GLY A 281 -0.01 5.19 1.30
N MET A 282 0.58 6.37 1.28
CA MET A 282 1.48 6.85 0.21
C MET A 282 2.61 5.87 -0.14
N HIS A 283 3.22 5.24 0.86
CA HIS A 283 4.32 4.28 0.68
C HIS A 283 3.88 2.81 0.77
N GLY A 284 2.75 2.53 1.36
CA GLY A 284 2.07 1.27 1.59
C GLY A 284 2.70 0.00 0.99
N CYS A 285 1.93 -0.71 0.18
CA CYS A 285 2.35 -1.98 -0.43
C CYS A 285 3.25 -1.85 -1.66
N PHE A 286 3.77 -0.67 -2.01
CA PHE A 286 4.70 -0.49 -3.13
C PHE A 286 6.12 -1.03 -2.83
N LYS A 287 6.21 -2.34 -2.68
CA LYS A 287 7.48 -3.07 -2.56
C LYS A 287 7.55 -4.12 -3.67
N GLU A 288 8.75 -4.44 -4.13
CA GLU A 288 8.99 -5.40 -5.22
C GLU A 288 8.19 -6.71 -5.04
N GLU A 289 8.22 -7.26 -3.84
CA GLU A 289 7.50 -8.48 -3.52
C GLU A 289 5.97 -8.34 -3.63
N SER A 290 5.41 -7.19 -3.20
CA SER A 290 3.95 -6.98 -3.21
C SER A 290 3.44 -6.66 -4.59
N VAL A 291 4.20 -5.95 -5.42
CA VAL A 291 3.77 -5.58 -6.77
C VAL A 291 3.87 -6.71 -7.78
N SER A 292 4.58 -7.80 -7.46
CA SER A 292 4.69 -8.98 -8.33
C SER A 292 3.34 -9.59 -8.74
N VAL A 293 2.31 -9.42 -7.91
CA VAL A 293 0.93 -9.87 -8.19
C VAL A 293 0.30 -9.14 -9.39
N LEU A 294 0.85 -7.98 -9.77
CA LEU A 294 0.39 -7.16 -10.90
C LEU A 294 1.03 -7.56 -12.24
N LYS A 295 1.78 -8.66 -12.26
CA LYS A 295 2.43 -9.15 -13.48
C LYS A 295 1.44 -9.31 -14.62
N ASN A 296 1.82 -8.81 -15.80
CA ASN A 296 1.03 -8.85 -17.04
C ASN A 296 -0.32 -8.08 -16.96
N ARG A 297 -0.51 -7.19 -16.00
CA ARG A 297 -1.70 -6.34 -15.90
C ARG A 297 -1.47 -4.96 -16.51
N SER A 298 -2.54 -4.34 -16.99
CA SER A 298 -2.57 -2.91 -17.27
C SER A 298 -2.93 -2.19 -15.97
N VAL A 299 -2.05 -1.27 -15.54
CA VAL A 299 -2.16 -0.61 -14.23
C VAL A 299 -2.27 0.90 -14.39
N ILE A 300 -3.17 1.50 -13.63
CA ILE A 300 -3.34 2.95 -13.54
C ILE A 300 -3.10 3.35 -12.09
N LEU A 301 -2.19 4.28 -11.88
CA LEU A 301 -1.93 4.89 -10.59
C LEU A 301 -2.80 6.14 -10.44
N CYS A 302 -3.55 6.20 -9.35
CA CYS A 302 -4.41 7.33 -9.01
C CYS A 302 -3.99 7.89 -7.64
N PRO A 303 -2.88 8.64 -7.56
CA PRO A 303 -2.41 9.21 -6.30
C PRO A 303 -3.37 10.24 -5.74
N ASP A 304 -3.37 10.40 -4.42
CA ASP A 304 -4.00 11.53 -3.76
C ASP A 304 -3.27 12.84 -4.12
N LEU A 305 -3.93 13.97 -3.96
CA LEU A 305 -3.39 15.28 -4.30
C LEU A 305 -2.10 15.56 -3.51
N GLY A 306 -1.04 15.92 -4.22
CA GLY A 306 0.30 16.13 -3.67
C GLY A 306 1.18 14.86 -3.61
N ALA A 307 0.65 13.68 -3.95
CA ALA A 307 1.42 12.44 -3.97
C ALA A 307 1.95 12.03 -5.35
N THR A 308 1.58 12.76 -6.39
CA THR A 308 1.85 12.42 -7.79
C THR A 308 3.34 12.22 -8.07
N GLU A 309 4.21 13.13 -7.64
CA GLU A 309 5.66 13.03 -7.88
C GLU A 309 6.26 11.81 -7.16
N THR A 310 5.82 11.53 -5.92
CA THR A 310 6.24 10.33 -5.18
C THR A 310 5.85 9.06 -5.93
N TRP A 311 4.65 9.03 -6.52
CA TRP A 311 4.15 7.87 -7.23
C TRP A 311 4.74 7.71 -8.64
N LYS A 312 5.17 8.78 -9.29
CA LYS A 312 5.99 8.70 -10.53
C LYS A 312 7.25 7.85 -10.32
N GLY A 313 7.89 7.95 -9.16
CA GLY A 313 9.03 7.12 -8.80
C GLY A 313 8.72 5.59 -8.76
N LYS A 314 7.44 5.20 -8.62
CA LYS A 314 7.01 3.79 -8.63
C LYS A 314 6.78 3.22 -10.03
N ILE A 315 6.65 4.07 -11.05
CA ILE A 315 6.42 3.63 -12.44
C ILE A 315 7.53 2.70 -12.90
N LYS A 316 8.78 3.01 -12.61
CA LYS A 316 9.93 2.17 -13.03
C LYS A 316 9.81 0.74 -12.48
N LEU A 317 9.40 0.59 -11.22
CA LEU A 317 9.20 -0.71 -10.58
C LEU A 317 8.07 -1.50 -11.28
N LEU A 318 6.94 -0.84 -11.54
CA LEU A 318 5.78 -1.47 -12.15
C LEU A 318 5.97 -1.78 -13.64
N SER A 319 6.66 -0.91 -14.38
CA SER A 319 6.88 -1.09 -15.84
C SER A 319 7.72 -2.33 -16.16
N SER A 320 8.50 -2.84 -15.21
CA SER A 320 9.26 -4.09 -15.39
C SER A 320 8.40 -5.35 -15.34
N ILE A 321 7.18 -5.27 -14.80
CA ILE A 321 6.30 -6.43 -14.55
C ILE A 321 4.92 -6.31 -15.18
N CYS A 322 4.41 -5.09 -15.36
CA CYS A 322 3.09 -4.82 -15.92
C CYS A 322 3.14 -4.67 -17.44
N THR A 323 2.05 -4.99 -18.13
CA THR A 323 1.93 -4.77 -19.58
C THR A 323 1.90 -3.28 -19.93
N ARG A 324 1.25 -2.50 -19.09
CA ARG A 324 1.14 -1.03 -19.24
C ARG A 324 1.01 -0.40 -17.86
N VAL A 325 1.69 0.73 -17.66
CA VAL A 325 1.55 1.56 -16.45
C VAL A 325 1.29 3.00 -16.85
N VAL A 326 0.25 3.59 -16.27
CA VAL A 326 -0.12 5.00 -16.45
C VAL A 326 -0.34 5.63 -15.09
N ILE A 327 0.01 6.90 -14.92
CA ILE A 327 -0.34 7.69 -13.74
C ILE A 327 -1.37 8.74 -14.11
N SER A 328 -2.41 8.87 -13.30
CA SER A 328 -3.43 9.91 -13.47
C SER A 328 -2.98 11.18 -12.75
N GLU A 329 -2.75 12.24 -13.51
CA GLU A 329 -2.45 13.58 -12.97
C GLU A 329 -3.71 14.47 -12.86
N LYS A 330 -4.91 13.90 -13.07
CA LYS A 330 -6.15 14.69 -13.16
C LYS A 330 -6.48 15.46 -11.87
N LEU A 331 -6.22 14.87 -10.70
CA LEU A 331 -6.41 15.61 -9.44
C LEU A 331 -5.50 16.83 -9.36
N GLU A 332 -4.22 16.69 -9.75
CA GLU A 332 -3.27 17.80 -9.76
C GLU A 332 -3.68 18.89 -10.76
N GLN A 333 -4.13 18.51 -11.96
CA GLN A 333 -4.50 19.44 -13.01
C GLN A 333 -5.79 20.22 -12.70
N CYS A 334 -6.76 19.61 -12.02
CA CYS A 334 -8.08 20.17 -11.80
C CYS A 334 -8.29 20.76 -10.40
N ALA A 335 -7.35 20.56 -9.46
CA ALA A 335 -7.51 20.99 -8.08
C ALA A 335 -7.38 22.51 -7.91
N THR A 336 -8.29 23.09 -7.11
CA THR A 336 -8.16 24.48 -6.63
C THR A 336 -7.13 24.56 -5.52
N GLU A 337 -6.65 25.78 -5.19
CA GLU A 337 -5.72 26.00 -4.08
C GLU A 337 -6.28 25.53 -2.72
N GLU A 338 -7.58 25.68 -2.51
CA GLU A 338 -8.25 25.19 -1.27
C GLU A 338 -8.24 23.67 -1.20
N GLN A 339 -8.48 23.00 -2.34
CA GLN A 339 -8.43 21.54 -2.45
C GLN A 339 -7.02 21.02 -2.24
N ARG A 340 -5.99 21.71 -2.74
CA ARG A 340 -4.58 21.38 -2.49
C ARG A 340 -4.24 21.43 -1.01
N LYS A 341 -4.68 22.48 -0.32
CA LYS A 341 -4.47 22.63 1.14
C LYS A 341 -5.19 21.56 1.96
N SER A 342 -6.36 21.08 1.49
CA SER A 342 -7.16 20.06 2.19
C SER A 342 -6.74 18.63 1.89
N GLY A 343 -5.85 18.38 0.91
CA GLY A 343 -5.41 17.04 0.53
C GLY A 343 -6.55 16.21 -0.07
N LEU A 344 -7.13 16.69 -1.19
CA LEU A 344 -8.25 16.03 -1.86
C LEU A 344 -7.85 14.63 -2.34
N ASP A 345 -8.66 13.63 -2.02
CA ASP A 345 -8.57 12.29 -2.58
C ASP A 345 -9.56 12.07 -3.73
N ILE A 346 -9.35 11.03 -4.54
CA ILE A 346 -10.23 10.70 -5.66
C ILE A 346 -11.67 10.39 -5.21
N ALA A 347 -11.87 9.87 -4.01
CA ALA A 347 -13.18 9.58 -3.44
C ALA A 347 -13.98 10.86 -3.23
N VAL A 348 -13.36 11.90 -2.70
CA VAL A 348 -14.00 13.22 -2.52
C VAL A 348 -14.35 13.84 -3.87
N ALA A 349 -13.47 13.70 -4.88
CA ALA A 349 -13.75 14.16 -6.23
C ALA A 349 -14.98 13.47 -6.81
N PHE A 350 -15.09 12.15 -6.71
CA PHE A 350 -16.24 11.38 -7.18
C PHE A 350 -17.52 11.71 -6.40
N SER A 351 -17.45 11.79 -5.08
CA SER A 351 -18.63 12.10 -4.23
C SER A 351 -19.19 13.49 -4.54
N ARG A 352 -18.35 14.48 -4.77
CA ARG A 352 -18.78 15.83 -5.16
C ARG A 352 -19.46 15.86 -6.54
N LEU A 353 -18.91 15.13 -7.51
CA LEU A 353 -19.56 14.97 -8.82
C LEU A 353 -20.92 14.32 -8.67
N HIS A 354 -21.04 13.26 -7.89
CA HIS A 354 -22.31 12.58 -7.63
C HIS A 354 -23.34 13.54 -7.01
N THR A 355 -22.99 14.25 -5.95
CA THR A 355 -23.87 15.21 -5.28
C THR A 355 -24.33 16.32 -6.23
N PHE A 356 -23.43 16.83 -7.08
CA PHE A 356 -23.77 17.83 -8.08
C PHE A 356 -24.78 17.31 -9.12
N TYR A 357 -24.55 16.10 -9.64
CA TYR A 357 -25.43 15.50 -10.65
C TYR A 357 -26.79 15.09 -10.08
N VAL A 358 -26.82 14.52 -8.86
CA VAL A 358 -28.08 14.18 -8.18
C VAL A 358 -28.85 15.45 -7.86
N GLY A 359 -28.22 16.50 -7.34
CA GLY A 359 -28.86 17.79 -7.09
C GLY A 359 -29.37 18.47 -8.37
N PHE A 360 -28.63 18.38 -9.47
CA PHE A 360 -29.04 18.93 -10.78
C PHE A 360 -30.24 18.13 -11.36
N ALA A 361 -30.22 16.81 -11.26
CA ALA A 361 -31.29 15.95 -11.69
C ALA A 361 -32.56 16.19 -10.87
N PHE A 362 -32.43 16.36 -9.56
CA PHE A 362 -33.54 16.67 -8.67
C PHE A 362 -34.16 18.04 -8.98
N ARG A 363 -33.36 19.08 -9.22
CA ARG A 363 -33.89 20.40 -9.64
C ARG A 363 -34.63 20.33 -10.96
N LYS A 364 -34.12 19.60 -11.97
CA LYS A 364 -34.85 19.38 -13.25
C LYS A 364 -36.10 18.54 -13.07
N PHE A 365 -36.10 17.60 -12.13
CA PHE A 365 -37.29 16.77 -11.81
C PHE A 365 -38.42 17.59 -11.15
N VAL A 366 -38.06 18.48 -10.24
CA VAL A 366 -39.05 19.37 -9.55
C VAL A 366 -39.66 20.37 -10.51
N THR A 367 -38.94 20.77 -11.57
CA THR A 367 -39.40 21.70 -12.61
C THR A 367 -40.20 21.01 -13.72
N ALA A 368 -40.11 19.68 -13.86
CA ALA A 368 -40.83 18.90 -14.88
C ALA A 368 -41.89 17.99 -14.25
N ASN A 369 -43.16 18.39 -14.35
CA ASN A 369 -44.31 17.74 -13.73
C ASN A 369 -44.72 16.36 -14.31
N HIS A 370 -43.74 15.48 -14.71
CA HIS A 370 -44.01 14.15 -15.27
C HIS A 370 -43.34 13.01 -14.48
N ARG A 371 -44.16 12.28 -13.72
CA ARG A 371 -43.75 11.40 -12.60
C ARG A 371 -43.27 9.98 -12.93
N HIS A 372 -43.41 9.40 -14.12
CA HIS A 372 -43.18 7.96 -14.27
C HIS A 372 -42.15 7.48 -15.34
N VAL A 373 -41.95 8.18 -16.43
CA VAL A 373 -41.09 7.72 -17.53
C VAL A 373 -39.61 8.16 -17.38
N LEU A 374 -39.36 9.17 -16.54
CA LEU A 374 -38.06 9.80 -16.40
C LEU A 374 -37.06 9.07 -15.45
N ARG A 375 -37.55 8.19 -14.57
CA ARG A 375 -36.70 7.58 -13.54
C ARG A 375 -35.67 6.59 -14.13
N VAL A 376 -36.08 5.73 -15.05
CA VAL A 376 -35.21 4.74 -15.69
C VAL A 376 -34.29 5.38 -16.73
N ASN A 377 -34.80 6.34 -17.51
CA ASN A 377 -34.00 7.04 -18.51
C ASN A 377 -33.02 8.03 -17.88
N LEU A 378 -33.36 8.65 -16.75
CA LEU A 378 -32.46 9.57 -16.05
C LEU A 378 -31.25 8.86 -15.46
N ILE A 379 -31.46 7.70 -14.85
CA ILE A 379 -30.36 6.86 -14.32
C ILE A 379 -29.46 6.38 -15.48
N ARG A 380 -30.05 6.03 -16.63
CA ARG A 380 -29.31 5.59 -17.82
C ARG A 380 -28.54 6.74 -18.48
N VAL A 381 -29.13 7.93 -18.56
CA VAL A 381 -28.48 9.14 -19.09
C VAL A 381 -27.42 9.67 -18.11
N LEU A 382 -27.65 9.57 -16.80
CA LEU A 382 -26.68 9.92 -15.76
C LEU A 382 -25.48 8.95 -15.78
N LYS A 383 -25.75 7.64 -15.91
CA LYS A 383 -24.68 6.65 -16.11
C LYS A 383 -23.90 6.90 -17.40
N LEU A 384 -24.57 7.19 -18.53
CA LEU A 384 -23.93 7.48 -19.80
C LEU A 384 -23.19 8.83 -19.82
N ARG A 385 -23.70 9.87 -19.16
CA ARG A 385 -22.99 11.16 -19.04
C ARG A 385 -21.86 11.10 -18.01
N LEU A 386 -22.06 10.43 -16.89
CA LEU A 386 -20.97 10.13 -15.95
C LEU A 386 -19.88 9.32 -16.66
N HIS A 387 -20.28 8.30 -17.40
CA HIS A 387 -19.38 7.52 -18.26
C HIS A 387 -18.65 8.40 -19.30
N ARG A 388 -19.34 9.34 -19.95
CA ARG A 388 -18.73 10.31 -20.88
C ARG A 388 -17.88 11.39 -20.19
N THR A 389 -18.27 11.86 -19.01
CA THR A 389 -17.47 12.83 -18.22
C THR A 389 -16.27 12.16 -17.57
N ILE A 390 -16.39 10.87 -17.28
CA ILE A 390 -15.29 10.02 -16.81
C ILE A 390 -14.43 9.56 -18.02
N HIS A 391 -14.98 9.41 -19.21
CA HIS A 391 -14.22 9.30 -20.47
C HIS A 391 -13.47 10.58 -20.88
N VAL A 392 -13.80 11.72 -20.31
CA VAL A 392 -12.94 12.92 -20.30
C VAL A 392 -11.74 12.77 -19.34
N ILE A 393 -11.72 11.74 -18.48
CA ILE A 393 -10.49 11.12 -18.00
C ILE A 393 -10.00 10.24 -19.17
N ASP A 394 -9.57 10.89 -20.23
CA ASP A 394 -9.28 10.29 -21.51
C ASP A 394 -8.10 9.32 -21.37
N PHE A 395 -8.41 8.04 -21.23
CA PHE A 395 -7.46 6.95 -21.32
C PHE A 395 -6.91 6.78 -22.75
N ALA A 396 -7.44 7.53 -23.72
CA ALA A 396 -7.16 7.35 -25.13
C ALA A 396 -6.08 8.32 -25.69
N ASN A 397 -5.75 9.40 -25.03
CA ASN A 397 -4.72 10.29 -25.55
C ASN A 397 -3.33 9.94 -25.00
N ASN A 398 -2.71 9.04 -25.70
CA ASN A 398 -1.31 8.94 -26.06
C ASN A 398 -0.43 10.14 -25.66
N SER A 399 0.25 10.03 -24.54
CA SER A 399 1.63 10.48 -24.44
C SER A 399 2.42 9.36 -23.79
N VAL A 400 2.91 8.48 -24.62
CA VAL A 400 4.01 7.58 -24.33
C VAL A 400 5.20 8.45 -24.01
N LEU A 401 5.54 8.56 -22.72
CA LEU A 401 6.89 8.92 -22.33
C LEU A 401 7.71 7.61 -22.36
N THR A 402 8.15 7.27 -23.56
CA THR A 402 9.34 6.47 -23.80
C THR A 402 10.53 7.42 -23.74
N GLN A 403 11.25 7.39 -22.63
CA GLN A 403 12.69 7.62 -22.58
C GLN A 403 13.30 6.75 -21.50
#